data_03d015534b449f92af0a01933dfb1e7d
#
_entry.id   03d015534b449f92af0a01933dfb1e7d
#
_cell.length_a   1.000
_cell.length_b   1.000
_cell.length_c   1.000
_cell.angle_alpha   90.00
_cell.angle_beta   90.00
_cell.angle_gamma   90.00
#
_symmetry.space_group_name_H-M   'P 1'
#
loop_
_entity.id
_entity.type
_entity.pdbx_description
1 polymer ?
#
loop_
_entity_poly.entity_id
_entity_poly.type
_entity_poly.pdbx_seq_one_letter_code
_entity_poly.pdbx_strand_id
1 'polypeptide(L)'
;MRTVAKLPESRTYNRLEWITFRKTAEKFGGLSNMAGGYLLNVNGVKILTSEALYQACRFPHLPEVQRLIIAERSPMTAKMKSKPYRDNSRVDWDIVRTKVMRWCLQVKLVQNWEKFSELLLETGDLPIVEDSRKDDFWGAKPEDEEILTGANVLGRLLMQVREQIKSGEITSETIIKPLPIQHFLLYGQEISSVSANSEYHLDNYMDLLDFNKVNNQPDSEVVLPDTPMLESNFNEKNTINSHVSAESIESEHQKYDASQIMMPYIIGSLKTERTDKELVEIFENTDLKIMRKWLDRAVELGKVRKLSKPVRYIAESQLTLIN
;
A
#
# COMPACT_ATOMS: atom_id res chain seq x y z
N MET A 1 -15.66 4.93 -22.62
CA MET A 1 -14.55 3.99 -22.92
C MET A 1 -13.62 4.00 -21.71
N ARG A 2 -13.59 2.90 -20.96
CA ARG A 2 -12.65 2.72 -19.85
C ARG A 2 -11.28 2.45 -20.47
N THR A 3 -10.31 3.27 -20.12
CA THR A 3 -8.91 2.97 -20.38
C THR A 3 -8.53 1.85 -19.42
N VAL A 4 -8.57 0.61 -19.88
CA VAL A 4 -7.94 -0.51 -19.17
C VAL A 4 -6.47 -0.12 -19.04
N ALA A 5 -5.99 0.01 -17.81
CA ALA A 5 -4.57 0.29 -17.59
C ALA A 5 -3.80 -0.85 -18.25
N LYS A 6 -3.10 -0.53 -19.35
CA LYS A 6 -2.27 -1.50 -20.07
C LYS A 6 -1.26 -2.03 -19.06
N LEU A 7 -1.33 -3.33 -18.78
CA LEU A 7 -0.34 -3.97 -17.91
C LEU A 7 1.05 -3.66 -18.45
N PRO A 8 2.01 -3.30 -17.60
CA PRO A 8 3.35 -3.03 -18.06
C PRO A 8 3.94 -4.28 -18.70
N GLU A 9 4.51 -4.09 -19.87
CA GLU A 9 5.10 -5.16 -20.68
C GLU A 9 6.25 -5.84 -19.93
N SER A 10 6.25 -7.16 -19.88
CA SER A 10 7.36 -7.97 -19.37
C SER A 10 8.55 -7.85 -20.30
N ARG A 11 9.76 -7.78 -19.74
CA ARG A 11 11.03 -7.68 -20.46
C ARG A 11 12.05 -8.59 -19.82
N THR A 12 13.09 -8.90 -20.61
CA THR A 12 14.25 -9.66 -20.19
C THR A 12 15.39 -8.73 -19.84
N TYR A 13 16.14 -9.06 -18.79
CA TYR A 13 17.22 -8.25 -18.23
C TYR A 13 18.44 -9.12 -17.96
N ASN A 14 19.62 -8.66 -18.38
CA ASN A 14 20.89 -9.36 -18.11
C ASN A 14 21.54 -8.78 -16.84
N ARG A 15 21.79 -9.60 -15.82
CA ARG A 15 22.40 -9.16 -14.55
C ARG A 15 23.81 -8.59 -14.71
N LEU A 16 24.54 -9.00 -15.71
CA LEU A 16 25.92 -8.55 -15.94
C LEU A 16 25.99 -7.13 -16.52
N GLU A 17 24.92 -6.70 -17.18
CA GLU A 17 24.86 -5.42 -17.89
C GLU A 17 24.07 -4.35 -17.13
N TRP A 18 23.34 -4.72 -16.09
CA TRP A 18 22.36 -3.88 -15.42
C TRP A 18 22.65 -3.77 -13.93
N ILE A 19 22.24 -2.66 -13.32
CA ILE A 19 22.26 -2.53 -11.86
C ILE A 19 21.14 -3.38 -11.29
N THR A 20 21.51 -4.46 -10.62
CA THR A 20 20.56 -5.34 -9.95
C THR A 20 20.64 -5.14 -8.43
N PHE A 21 19.51 -5.18 -7.76
CA PHE A 21 19.43 -5.20 -6.30
C PHE A 21 18.36 -6.18 -5.83
N ARG A 22 18.61 -6.84 -4.71
CA ARG A 22 17.71 -7.83 -4.12
C ARG A 22 17.62 -7.70 -2.61
N LYS A 23 18.77 -7.75 -1.93
CA LYS A 23 18.85 -7.60 -0.47
C LYS A 23 19.14 -6.15 -0.12
N THR A 24 18.52 -5.68 0.97
CA THR A 24 18.71 -4.28 1.44
C THR A 24 20.12 -3.98 1.91
N ALA A 25 20.92 -5.00 2.27
CA ALA A 25 22.31 -4.87 2.70
C ALA A 25 23.32 -4.86 1.52
N GLU A 26 22.89 -5.09 0.27
CA GLU A 26 23.77 -5.03 -0.90
C GLU A 26 24.09 -3.56 -1.27
N LYS A 27 25.12 -3.35 -2.08
CA LYS A 27 25.57 -2.02 -2.53
C LYS A 27 24.41 -1.12 -2.95
N PHE A 28 23.52 -1.60 -3.79
CA PHE A 28 22.33 -0.89 -4.27
C PHE A 28 21.05 -1.26 -3.51
N GLY A 29 21.15 -1.92 -2.37
CA GLY A 29 20.02 -2.36 -1.56
C GLY A 29 19.14 -1.22 -1.07
N GLY A 30 19.70 -0.01 -0.92
CA GLY A 30 18.96 1.20 -0.60
C GLY A 30 17.93 1.62 -1.66
N LEU A 31 18.04 1.14 -2.90
CA LEU A 31 17.05 1.34 -3.95
C LEU A 31 15.73 0.61 -3.66
N SER A 32 15.78 -0.46 -2.89
CA SER A 32 14.59 -1.22 -2.51
C SER A 32 13.60 -0.34 -1.71
N ASN A 33 12.33 -0.54 -1.98
CA ASN A 33 11.25 0.03 -1.18
C ASN A 33 11.25 -0.52 0.27
N MET A 34 11.84 -1.72 0.45
CA MET A 34 12.02 -2.39 1.74
C MET A 34 13.22 -1.87 2.53
N ALA A 35 14.06 -0.98 1.98
CA ALA A 35 15.26 -0.50 2.65
C ALA A 35 14.92 0.38 3.87
N GLY A 36 15.49 0.04 5.02
CA GLY A 36 15.47 0.87 6.21
C GLY A 36 16.49 2.02 6.14
N GLY A 37 16.46 2.92 7.15
CA GLY A 37 17.40 4.05 7.22
C GLY A 37 17.06 5.20 6.27
N TYR A 38 15.83 5.23 5.76
CA TYR A 38 15.23 6.30 4.96
C TYR A 38 13.93 6.74 5.63
N LEU A 39 14.08 7.50 6.71
CA LEU A 39 12.95 7.96 7.51
C LEU A 39 12.07 8.92 6.71
N LEU A 40 10.75 8.73 6.82
CA LEU A 40 9.75 9.58 6.16
C LEU A 40 8.87 10.27 7.19
N ASN A 41 8.41 11.46 6.86
CA ASN A 41 7.40 12.22 7.60
C ASN A 41 6.30 12.65 6.64
N VAL A 42 5.08 12.17 6.87
CA VAL A 42 3.90 12.57 6.12
C VAL A 42 2.82 12.97 7.12
N ASN A 43 2.30 14.18 7.02
CA ASN A 43 1.34 14.75 7.99
C ASN A 43 1.83 14.69 9.46
N GLY A 44 3.13 14.86 9.70
CA GLY A 44 3.70 14.71 11.04
C GLY A 44 3.87 13.25 11.51
N VAL A 45 3.43 12.27 10.72
CA VAL A 45 3.56 10.85 11.05
C VAL A 45 4.93 10.33 10.63
N LYS A 46 5.68 9.79 11.58
CA LYS A 46 6.97 9.13 11.34
C LYS A 46 6.75 7.75 10.72
N ILE A 47 7.39 7.49 9.58
CA ILE A 47 7.27 6.24 8.83
C ILE A 47 8.68 5.72 8.51
N LEU A 48 8.97 4.48 8.90
CA LEU A 48 10.34 3.95 8.87
C LEU A 48 10.81 3.51 7.48
N THR A 49 9.89 3.20 6.56
CA THR A 49 10.23 2.72 5.22
C THR A 49 9.20 3.17 4.19
N SER A 50 9.62 3.32 2.94
CA SER A 50 8.68 3.59 1.83
C SER A 50 7.71 2.43 1.60
N GLU A 51 8.07 1.20 1.95
CA GLU A 51 7.13 0.06 1.89
C GLU A 51 5.96 0.25 2.86
N ALA A 52 6.24 0.67 4.11
CA ALA A 52 5.18 0.92 5.09
C ALA A 52 4.24 2.04 4.61
N LEU A 53 4.78 3.13 4.08
CA LEU A 53 3.99 4.22 3.49
C LEU A 53 3.14 3.73 2.31
N TYR A 54 3.75 2.97 1.38
CA TYR A 54 3.06 2.42 0.23
C TYR A 54 1.91 1.50 0.63
N GLN A 55 2.13 0.60 1.60
CA GLN A 55 1.09 -0.30 2.10
C GLN A 55 -0.01 0.47 2.84
N ALA A 56 0.32 1.52 3.60
CA ALA A 56 -0.67 2.37 4.28
C ALA A 56 -1.57 3.11 3.28
N CYS A 57 -1.02 3.64 2.19
CA CYS A 57 -1.78 4.31 1.12
C CYS A 57 -2.79 3.39 0.41
N ARG A 58 -2.68 2.09 0.59
CA ARG A 58 -3.65 1.11 0.09
C ARG A 58 -4.98 1.15 0.82
N PHE A 59 -5.00 1.63 2.07
CA PHE A 59 -6.13 1.59 2.99
C PHE A 59 -6.54 2.97 3.51
N PRO A 60 -6.83 3.96 2.64
CA PRO A 60 -7.12 5.33 3.09
C PRO A 60 -8.36 5.44 3.97
N HIS A 61 -9.27 4.49 3.88
CA HIS A 61 -10.54 4.40 4.61
C HIS A 61 -10.47 3.54 5.88
N LEU A 62 -9.28 2.99 6.20
CA LEU A 62 -9.02 2.14 7.37
C LEU A 62 -7.84 2.70 8.17
N PRO A 63 -8.03 3.83 8.91
CA PRO A 63 -6.94 4.47 9.66
C PRO A 63 -6.26 3.54 10.66
N GLU A 64 -7.01 2.64 11.28
CA GLU A 64 -6.49 1.62 12.21
C GLU A 64 -5.55 0.63 11.52
N VAL A 65 -5.86 0.22 10.28
CA VAL A 65 -4.98 -0.65 9.49
C VAL A 65 -3.72 0.10 9.08
N GLN A 66 -3.84 1.39 8.73
CA GLN A 66 -2.68 2.24 8.47
C GLN A 66 -1.77 2.33 9.70
N ARG A 67 -2.33 2.50 10.92
CA ARG A 67 -1.57 2.52 12.17
C ARG A 67 -0.86 1.19 12.41
N LEU A 68 -1.54 0.06 12.25
CA LEU A 68 -0.94 -1.28 12.38
C LEU A 68 0.26 -1.47 11.43
N ILE A 69 0.16 -0.97 10.20
CA ILE A 69 1.23 -1.09 9.19
C ILE A 69 2.41 -0.20 9.55
N ILE A 70 2.14 1.08 9.91
CA ILE A 70 3.18 2.09 10.14
C ILE A 70 3.90 1.86 11.47
N ALA A 71 3.24 1.27 12.47
CA ALA A 71 3.86 0.92 13.75
C ALA A 71 4.92 -0.18 13.63
N GLU A 72 4.97 -0.91 12.52
CA GLU A 72 5.91 -2.01 12.35
C GLU A 72 7.34 -1.51 12.08
N ARG A 73 8.29 -2.08 12.81
CA ARG A 73 9.72 -1.75 12.66
C ARG A 73 10.31 -2.33 11.38
N SER A 74 9.86 -3.52 11.01
CA SER A 74 10.34 -4.23 9.83
C SER A 74 9.42 -3.97 8.63
N PRO A 75 9.96 -3.59 7.46
CA PRO A 75 9.17 -3.44 6.23
C PRO A 75 8.48 -4.73 5.80
N MET A 76 9.10 -5.89 6.08
CA MET A 76 8.50 -7.20 5.84
C MET A 76 7.27 -7.40 6.72
N THR A 77 7.35 -7.07 8.01
CA THR A 77 6.21 -7.18 8.94
C THR A 77 5.12 -6.19 8.57
N ALA A 78 5.45 -4.96 8.20
CA ALA A 78 4.49 -3.98 7.68
C ALA A 78 3.72 -4.54 6.47
N LYS A 79 4.42 -5.14 5.50
CA LYS A 79 3.81 -5.83 4.36
C LYS A 79 2.94 -7.02 4.79
N MET A 80 3.37 -7.79 5.78
CA MET A 80 2.57 -8.91 6.30
C MET A 80 1.32 -8.44 7.04
N LYS A 81 1.39 -7.36 7.80
CA LYS A 81 0.22 -6.75 8.49
C LYS A 81 -0.82 -6.23 7.49
N SER A 82 -0.42 -5.79 6.32
CA SER A 82 -1.35 -5.38 5.26
C SER A 82 -2.10 -6.55 4.60
N LYS A 83 -1.51 -7.77 4.65
CA LYS A 83 -1.97 -8.93 3.88
C LYS A 83 -3.40 -9.39 4.23
N PRO A 84 -3.84 -9.48 5.51
CA PRO A 84 -5.20 -9.89 5.86
C PRO A 84 -6.29 -8.91 5.37
N TYR A 85 -5.91 -7.65 5.08
CA TYR A 85 -6.84 -6.59 4.69
C TYR A 85 -6.87 -6.34 3.17
N ARG A 86 -6.21 -7.17 2.36
CA ARG A 86 -6.08 -6.93 0.90
C ARG A 86 -7.41 -6.84 0.18
N ASP A 87 -8.40 -7.60 0.60
CA ASP A 87 -9.75 -7.55 0.04
C ASP A 87 -10.47 -6.23 0.36
N ASN A 88 -9.98 -5.50 1.36
CA ASN A 88 -10.43 -4.17 1.75
C ASN A 88 -9.54 -3.06 1.17
N SER A 89 -8.74 -3.34 0.13
CA SER A 89 -7.97 -2.29 -0.56
C SER A 89 -8.91 -1.25 -1.15
N ARG A 90 -8.43 0.00 -1.30
CA ARG A 90 -9.15 1.00 -2.07
C ARG A 90 -9.52 0.45 -3.45
N VAL A 91 -10.73 0.75 -3.92
CA VAL A 91 -11.32 0.14 -5.13
C VAL A 91 -10.54 0.38 -6.41
N ASP A 92 -9.79 1.47 -6.49
CA ASP A 92 -8.97 1.87 -7.62
C ASP A 92 -7.49 1.47 -7.46
N TRP A 93 -7.16 0.58 -6.49
CA TRP A 93 -5.78 0.25 -6.15
C TRP A 93 -4.94 -0.16 -7.36
N ASP A 94 -5.45 -1.03 -8.21
CA ASP A 94 -4.71 -1.51 -9.37
C ASP A 94 -4.43 -0.43 -10.41
N ILE A 95 -5.24 0.63 -10.43
CA ILE A 95 -5.07 1.80 -11.31
C ILE A 95 -4.06 2.78 -10.71
N VAL A 96 -4.09 2.97 -9.38
CA VAL A 96 -3.30 4.02 -8.72
C VAL A 96 -1.99 3.52 -8.11
N ARG A 97 -1.82 2.21 -7.87
CA ARG A 97 -0.67 1.64 -7.14
C ARG A 97 0.70 2.06 -7.67
N THR A 98 0.85 2.18 -8.99
CA THR A 98 2.10 2.64 -9.61
C THR A 98 2.34 4.13 -9.36
N LYS A 99 1.28 4.94 -9.38
CA LYS A 99 1.36 6.37 -9.05
C LYS A 99 1.72 6.56 -7.57
N VAL A 100 1.10 5.76 -6.68
CA VAL A 100 1.41 5.77 -5.24
C VAL A 100 2.86 5.38 -4.99
N MET A 101 3.36 4.32 -5.65
CA MET A 101 4.76 3.92 -5.51
C MET A 101 5.72 5.02 -5.96
N ARG A 102 5.47 5.65 -7.12
CA ARG A 102 6.27 6.80 -7.60
C ARG A 102 6.29 7.91 -6.56
N TRP A 103 5.13 8.28 -6.02
CA TRP A 103 5.00 9.29 -4.99
C TRP A 103 5.79 8.93 -3.72
N CYS A 104 5.70 7.68 -3.24
CA CYS A 104 6.50 7.20 -2.10
C CYS A 104 8.01 7.30 -2.36
N LEU A 105 8.48 7.00 -3.57
CA LEU A 105 9.90 7.15 -3.95
C LEU A 105 10.33 8.61 -3.99
N GLN A 106 9.47 9.51 -4.48
CA GLN A 106 9.76 10.95 -4.48
C GLN A 106 9.79 11.52 -3.05
N VAL A 107 8.89 11.09 -2.17
CA VAL A 107 8.93 11.43 -0.73
C VAL A 107 10.23 10.91 -0.10
N LYS A 108 10.60 9.65 -0.37
CA LYS A 108 11.87 9.08 0.10
C LYS A 108 13.05 9.92 -0.37
N LEU A 109 13.05 10.37 -1.62
CA LEU A 109 14.12 11.17 -2.20
C LEU A 109 14.25 12.52 -1.50
N VAL A 110 13.19 13.32 -1.44
CA VAL A 110 13.31 14.69 -0.91
C VAL A 110 13.64 14.72 0.56
N GLN A 111 13.15 13.76 1.34
CA GLN A 111 13.41 13.66 2.79
C GLN A 111 14.73 12.97 3.15
N ASN A 112 15.37 12.31 2.19
CA ASN A 112 16.67 11.68 2.37
C ASN A 112 17.59 12.04 1.19
N TRP A 113 17.60 13.32 0.82
CA TRP A 113 18.20 13.80 -0.40
C TRP A 113 19.63 13.34 -0.60
N GLU A 114 20.53 13.68 0.31
CA GLU A 114 21.96 13.35 0.19
C GLU A 114 22.19 11.88 -0.07
N LYS A 115 21.66 11.03 0.80
CA LYS A 115 21.87 9.58 0.75
C LYS A 115 21.20 8.90 -0.44
N PHE A 116 19.95 9.31 -0.78
CA PHE A 116 19.20 8.59 -1.81
C PHE A 116 19.44 9.12 -3.22
N SER A 117 19.71 10.42 -3.38
CA SER A 117 20.11 10.97 -4.68
C SER A 117 21.49 10.49 -5.10
N GLU A 118 22.46 10.45 -4.16
CA GLU A 118 23.78 9.89 -4.40
C GLU A 118 23.71 8.44 -4.88
N LEU A 119 22.95 7.60 -4.17
CA LEU A 119 22.75 6.20 -4.53
C LEU A 119 22.11 6.03 -5.92
N LEU A 120 21.12 6.86 -6.26
CA LEU A 120 20.49 6.84 -7.59
C LEU A 120 21.47 7.29 -8.68
N LEU A 121 22.23 8.35 -8.44
CA LEU A 121 23.19 8.88 -9.40
C LEU A 121 24.41 7.95 -9.60
N GLU A 122 24.80 7.19 -8.55
CA GLU A 122 25.85 6.17 -8.64
C GLU A 122 25.50 5.06 -9.65
N THR A 123 24.22 4.83 -9.95
CA THR A 123 23.80 3.89 -11.01
C THR A 123 24.15 4.37 -12.42
N GLY A 124 24.62 5.61 -12.59
CA GLY A 124 24.99 6.22 -13.89
C GLY A 124 23.82 6.29 -14.85
N ASP A 125 23.99 5.71 -16.05
CA ASP A 125 22.93 5.55 -17.06
C ASP A 125 22.47 4.11 -17.19
N LEU A 126 23.04 3.21 -16.41
CA LEU A 126 22.70 1.79 -16.47
C LEU A 126 21.26 1.55 -16.08
N PRO A 127 20.58 0.60 -16.71
CA PRO A 127 19.26 0.18 -16.31
C PRO A 127 19.25 -0.42 -14.90
N ILE A 128 18.16 -0.20 -14.16
CA ILE A 128 17.98 -0.65 -12.79
C ILE A 128 16.91 -1.75 -12.75
N VAL A 129 17.20 -2.87 -12.08
CA VAL A 129 16.31 -4.02 -11.96
C VAL A 129 16.21 -4.50 -10.52
N GLU A 130 15.00 -4.68 -10.02
CA GLU A 130 14.76 -5.43 -8.78
C GLU A 130 14.76 -6.93 -9.08
N ASP A 131 15.77 -7.65 -8.58
CA ASP A 131 15.81 -9.12 -8.66
C ASP A 131 14.85 -9.70 -7.61
N SER A 132 13.65 -10.10 -8.05
CA SER A 132 12.61 -10.63 -7.19
C SER A 132 12.32 -12.09 -7.52
N ARG A 133 12.37 -12.97 -6.52
CA ARG A 133 12.05 -14.40 -6.73
C ARG A 133 10.57 -14.68 -6.96
N LYS A 134 9.68 -13.77 -6.50
CA LYS A 134 8.23 -14.04 -6.43
C LYS A 134 7.37 -13.00 -7.15
N ASP A 135 7.93 -11.83 -7.46
CA ASP A 135 7.17 -10.69 -7.98
C ASP A 135 7.74 -10.26 -9.34
N ASP A 136 6.99 -10.54 -10.39
CA ASP A 136 7.34 -10.17 -11.77
C ASP A 136 6.69 -8.86 -12.22
N PHE A 137 5.88 -8.27 -11.37
CA PHE A 137 5.32 -6.94 -11.61
C PHE A 137 6.25 -5.82 -11.11
N TRP A 138 6.59 -5.82 -9.81
CA TRP A 138 7.49 -4.81 -9.24
C TRP A 138 8.93 -5.03 -9.65
N GLY A 139 9.38 -6.27 -9.68
CA GLY A 139 10.71 -6.67 -10.10
C GLY A 139 10.71 -7.56 -11.34
N ALA A 140 11.74 -8.39 -11.44
CA ALA A 140 11.90 -9.43 -12.43
C ALA A 140 12.35 -10.74 -11.76
N LYS A 141 11.83 -11.87 -12.22
CA LYS A 141 12.16 -13.21 -11.72
C LYS A 141 13.34 -13.80 -12.46
N PRO A 142 14.23 -14.53 -11.78
CA PRO A 142 15.29 -15.27 -12.46
C PRO A 142 14.70 -16.37 -13.34
N GLU A 143 15.13 -16.41 -14.61
CA GLU A 143 14.97 -17.56 -15.50
C GLU A 143 16.17 -18.51 -15.35
N ASP A 144 17.36 -17.93 -15.21
CA ASP A 144 18.62 -18.60 -14.95
C ASP A 144 19.55 -17.72 -14.09
N GLU A 145 20.86 -18.00 -14.08
CA GLU A 145 21.85 -17.27 -13.29
C GLU A 145 22.07 -15.84 -13.80
N GLU A 146 21.91 -15.59 -15.11
CA GLU A 146 22.22 -14.33 -15.78
C GLU A 146 20.95 -13.54 -16.11
N ILE A 147 19.85 -14.20 -16.39
CA ILE A 147 18.64 -13.62 -16.97
C ILE A 147 17.52 -13.49 -15.95
N LEU A 148 16.92 -12.29 -15.95
CA LEU A 148 15.71 -11.96 -15.21
C LEU A 148 14.59 -11.61 -16.19
N THR A 149 13.34 -12.00 -15.91
CA THR A 149 12.16 -11.63 -16.71
C THR A 149 11.03 -11.12 -15.84
N GLY A 150 10.48 -9.97 -16.22
CA GLY A 150 9.38 -9.32 -15.51
C GLY A 150 9.08 -7.92 -16.02
N ALA A 151 8.05 -7.29 -15.44
CA ALA A 151 7.68 -5.92 -15.76
C ALA A 151 8.64 -4.89 -15.13
N ASN A 152 9.29 -5.24 -14.01
CA ASN A 152 10.26 -4.42 -13.31
C ASN A 152 9.79 -2.95 -13.11
N VAL A 153 8.56 -2.79 -12.64
CA VAL A 153 7.95 -1.46 -12.47
C VAL A 153 8.74 -0.60 -11.50
N LEU A 154 9.26 -1.19 -10.40
CA LEU A 154 10.06 -0.44 -9.43
C LEU A 154 11.35 0.09 -10.05
N GLY A 155 12.11 -0.76 -10.77
CA GLY A 155 13.33 -0.33 -11.45
C GLY A 155 13.07 0.79 -12.47
N ARG A 156 11.97 0.70 -13.22
CA ARG A 156 11.56 1.76 -14.17
C ARG A 156 11.23 3.07 -13.47
N LEU A 157 10.55 3.03 -12.32
CA LEU A 157 10.26 4.23 -11.52
C LEU A 157 11.54 4.84 -10.95
N LEU A 158 12.47 4.02 -10.47
CA LEU A 158 13.78 4.49 -9.98
C LEU A 158 14.58 5.20 -11.09
N MET A 159 14.61 4.63 -12.30
CA MET A 159 15.24 5.28 -13.46
C MET A 159 14.56 6.62 -13.78
N GLN A 160 13.23 6.71 -13.73
CA GLN A 160 12.52 7.99 -13.94
C GLN A 160 12.89 9.02 -12.87
N VAL A 161 12.93 8.63 -11.60
CA VAL A 161 13.33 9.53 -10.50
C VAL A 161 14.78 9.98 -10.67
N ARG A 162 15.70 9.09 -11.09
CA ARG A 162 17.08 9.44 -11.42
C ARG A 162 17.16 10.51 -12.52
N GLU A 163 16.41 10.35 -13.60
CA GLU A 163 16.39 11.34 -14.68
C GLU A 163 15.80 12.68 -14.22
N GLN A 164 14.81 12.67 -13.31
CA GLN A 164 14.28 13.90 -12.72
C GLN A 164 15.32 14.65 -11.88
N ILE A 165 16.22 13.92 -11.19
CA ILE A 165 17.37 14.53 -10.48
C ILE A 165 18.35 15.13 -11.50
N LYS A 166 18.75 14.37 -12.53
CA LYS A 166 19.71 14.81 -13.55
C LYS A 166 19.24 16.05 -14.32
N SER A 167 17.95 16.12 -14.61
CA SER A 167 17.34 17.26 -15.31
C SER A 167 17.09 18.48 -14.42
N GLY A 168 17.24 18.35 -13.08
CA GLY A 168 16.89 19.39 -12.13
C GLY A 168 15.39 19.57 -11.91
N GLU A 169 14.56 18.64 -12.41
CA GLU A 169 13.10 18.63 -12.16
C GLU A 169 12.79 18.38 -10.67
N ILE A 170 13.60 17.54 -10.02
CA ILE A 170 13.55 17.32 -8.57
C ILE A 170 14.90 17.71 -7.96
N THR A 171 14.83 18.56 -6.93
CA THR A 171 15.98 19.03 -6.13
C THR A 171 15.69 18.79 -4.64
N SER A 172 16.66 19.05 -3.77
CA SER A 172 16.49 19.01 -2.32
C SER A 172 15.40 19.94 -1.79
N GLU A 173 15.06 20.99 -2.53
CA GLU A 173 14.05 21.99 -2.15
C GLU A 173 12.65 21.68 -2.74
N THR A 174 12.55 20.62 -3.54
CA THR A 174 11.31 20.28 -4.21
C THR A 174 10.23 19.88 -3.20
N ILE A 175 9.04 20.46 -3.37
CA ILE A 175 7.85 20.11 -2.58
C ILE A 175 7.04 19.06 -3.34
N ILE A 176 6.91 17.88 -2.78
CA ILE A 176 6.11 16.78 -3.34
C ILE A 176 4.64 16.96 -2.98
N LYS A 177 3.83 17.28 -3.98
CA LYS A 177 2.39 17.45 -3.81
C LYS A 177 1.70 16.09 -3.58
N PRO A 178 0.57 16.05 -2.84
CA PRO A 178 -0.25 14.84 -2.76
C PRO A 178 -0.76 14.45 -4.15
N LEU A 179 -1.01 13.15 -4.34
CA LEU A 179 -1.57 12.66 -5.61
C LEU A 179 -2.99 13.20 -5.81
N PRO A 180 -3.35 13.65 -7.02
CA PRO A 180 -4.70 14.08 -7.35
C PRO A 180 -5.62 12.86 -7.56
N ILE A 181 -5.75 12.03 -6.52
CA ILE A 181 -6.63 10.86 -6.48
C ILE A 181 -7.61 11.01 -5.31
N GLN A 182 -8.82 10.48 -5.48
CA GLN A 182 -9.84 10.58 -4.44
C GLN A 182 -9.36 9.91 -3.15
N HIS A 183 -9.68 10.54 -2.00
CA HIS A 183 -9.38 10.00 -0.68
C HIS A 183 -7.91 9.57 -0.53
N PHE A 184 -6.99 10.45 -0.86
CA PHE A 184 -5.58 10.23 -0.58
C PHE A 184 -5.29 10.63 0.87
N LEU A 185 -5.63 9.70 1.81
CA LEU A 185 -5.69 9.97 3.25
C LEU A 185 -4.64 9.16 4.01
N LEU A 186 -4.11 9.78 5.07
CA LEU A 186 -3.33 9.13 6.11
C LEU A 186 -3.99 9.41 7.46
N TYR A 187 -4.36 8.36 8.19
CA TYR A 187 -5.06 8.44 9.49
C TYR A 187 -6.36 9.26 9.45
N GLY A 188 -7.07 9.19 8.31
CA GLY A 188 -8.32 9.91 8.09
C GLY A 188 -8.16 11.37 7.69
N GLN A 189 -6.93 11.89 7.58
CA GLN A 189 -6.61 13.24 7.15
C GLN A 189 -6.09 13.25 5.71
N GLU A 190 -6.41 14.28 4.94
CA GLU A 190 -5.84 14.46 3.61
C GLU A 190 -4.32 14.58 3.70
N ILE A 191 -3.61 13.86 2.82
CA ILE A 191 -2.16 13.96 2.75
C ILE A 191 -1.80 15.34 2.22
N SER A 192 -1.00 16.07 2.98
CA SER A 192 -0.48 17.37 2.62
C SER A 192 0.77 17.27 1.74
N SER A 193 1.24 18.40 1.24
CA SER A 193 2.53 18.48 0.54
C SER A 193 3.68 18.11 1.47
N VAL A 194 4.68 17.41 0.95
CA VAL A 194 5.85 16.92 1.68
C VAL A 194 7.11 17.63 1.18
N SER A 195 7.93 18.11 2.09
CA SER A 195 9.25 18.69 1.82
C SER A 195 10.35 18.00 2.64
N ALA A 196 11.59 18.32 2.39
CA ALA A 196 12.74 17.85 3.17
C ALA A 196 12.61 18.20 4.67
N ASN A 197 12.06 19.38 4.97
CA ASN A 197 11.93 19.93 6.32
C ASN A 197 10.51 19.80 6.89
N SER A 198 9.75 18.79 6.50
CA SER A 198 8.43 18.54 7.08
C SER A 198 8.56 18.35 8.60
N GLU A 199 7.92 19.21 9.37
CA GLU A 199 7.99 19.20 10.84
C GLU A 199 7.29 17.97 11.41
N TYR A 200 7.89 17.37 12.45
CA TYR A 200 7.24 16.33 13.23
C TYR A 200 6.31 16.99 14.27
N HIS A 201 5.08 16.53 14.39
CA HIS A 201 4.24 16.90 15.52
C HIS A 201 4.83 16.29 16.81
N LEU A 202 5.11 17.15 17.79
CA LEU A 202 5.80 16.80 19.05
C LEU A 202 5.09 15.72 19.88
N ASP A 203 3.80 15.50 19.67
CA ASP A 203 3.03 14.48 20.40
C ASP A 203 3.52 13.05 20.16
N ASN A 204 4.28 12.81 19.07
CA ASN A 204 4.92 11.53 18.76
C ASN A 204 6.39 11.45 19.18
N TYR A 205 6.95 12.51 19.80
CA TYR A 205 8.39 12.58 20.09
C TYR A 205 8.77 11.82 21.37
N MET A 206 7.84 11.66 22.32
CA MET A 206 8.11 10.96 23.59
C MET A 206 8.29 9.45 23.39
N ASP A 207 7.62 8.85 22.43
CA ASP A 207 7.82 7.43 22.05
C ASP A 207 9.18 7.18 21.38
N LEU A 208 9.86 8.25 20.92
CA LEU A 208 11.13 8.18 20.18
C LEU A 208 12.37 8.13 21.07
N LEU A 209 12.31 8.73 22.27
CA LEU A 209 13.44 8.77 23.18
C LEU A 209 13.73 7.42 23.84
N ASP A 210 12.69 6.58 24.02
CA ASP A 210 12.86 5.19 24.48
C ASP A 210 13.41 4.26 23.39
N PHE A 211 13.27 4.64 22.12
CA PHE A 211 13.71 3.86 20.96
C PHE A 211 15.23 3.84 20.76
N ASN A 212 15.91 4.92 21.09
CA ASN A 212 17.38 5.02 20.89
C ASN A 212 18.19 4.30 21.98
N LYS A 213 17.57 3.92 23.09
CA LYS A 213 18.23 3.17 24.16
C LYS A 213 18.33 1.65 23.95
N VAL A 214 17.56 1.09 23.01
CA VAL A 214 17.47 -0.37 22.79
C VAL A 214 18.23 -0.86 21.54
N ASN A 215 18.68 0.01 20.64
CA ASN A 215 19.17 -0.37 19.30
C ASN A 215 20.69 -0.36 19.11
N ASN A 216 21.48 -0.67 20.14
CA ASN A 216 22.93 -0.96 20.00
C ASN A 216 23.24 -2.47 20.00
N GLN A 217 22.39 -3.31 19.42
CA GLN A 217 22.77 -4.69 19.12
C GLN A 217 22.73 -4.94 17.61
N PRO A 218 23.79 -5.55 17.03
CA PRO A 218 23.82 -5.86 15.60
C PRO A 218 22.79 -6.93 15.27
N ASP A 219 22.15 -6.77 14.10
CA ASP A 219 21.20 -7.71 13.53
C ASP A 219 21.78 -9.12 13.48
N SER A 220 21.33 -9.99 14.37
CA SER A 220 21.57 -11.42 14.23
C SER A 220 20.68 -11.96 13.11
N GLU A 221 21.31 -12.50 12.08
CA GLU A 221 20.69 -13.24 10.99
C GLU A 221 19.75 -14.32 11.55
N VAL A 222 18.46 -14.13 11.39
CA VAL A 222 17.51 -15.24 11.55
C VAL A 222 17.51 -16.03 10.24
N VAL A 223 18.36 -17.03 10.20
CA VAL A 223 18.30 -18.10 9.20
C VAL A 223 17.07 -18.94 9.51
N LEU A 224 16.04 -18.80 8.67
CA LEU A 224 14.90 -19.73 8.72
C LEU A 224 15.32 -21.03 8.06
N PRO A 225 15.17 -22.19 8.73
CA PRO A 225 15.40 -23.47 8.12
C PRO A 225 14.37 -23.78 7.04
N ASP A 226 14.83 -24.33 5.94
CA ASP A 226 13.99 -24.93 4.89
C ASP A 226 13.19 -26.08 5.52
N THR A 227 11.88 -25.91 5.61
CA THR A 227 10.98 -26.99 6.05
C THR A 227 10.38 -27.65 4.81
N PRO A 228 10.57 -28.96 4.62
CA PRO A 228 9.89 -29.71 3.57
C PRO A 228 8.41 -29.89 3.89
N MET A 229 7.61 -29.85 2.85
CA MET A 229 6.18 -30.22 2.91
C MET A 229 6.04 -31.64 3.43
N LEU A 230 5.27 -31.82 4.49
CA LEU A 230 4.72 -33.12 4.89
C LEU A 230 3.23 -32.99 5.17
N GLU A 231 2.56 -33.93 4.56
CA GLU A 231 1.12 -34.14 4.57
C GLU A 231 0.56 -34.44 5.98
N SER A 232 -0.73 -34.17 6.09
CA SER A 232 -1.66 -34.51 7.14
C SER A 232 -1.41 -35.84 7.86
N ASN A 233 -1.53 -35.84 9.21
CA ASN A 233 -2.36 -36.84 9.90
C ASN A 233 -2.71 -36.38 11.30
N PHE A 234 -3.99 -36.50 11.62
CA PHE A 234 -4.62 -36.40 12.95
C PHE A 234 -4.02 -37.41 13.94
N ASN A 235 -3.74 -37.01 15.18
CA ASN A 235 -4.35 -37.67 16.34
C ASN A 235 -4.05 -36.96 17.68
N GLU A 236 -4.97 -37.16 18.54
CA GLU A 236 -5.26 -36.54 19.84
C GLU A 236 -4.24 -36.75 20.96
N LYS A 237 -4.43 -35.88 21.98
CA LYS A 237 -4.20 -36.05 23.44
C LYS A 237 -2.78 -35.74 23.96
N ASN A 238 -2.67 -34.60 24.65
CA ASN A 238 -2.43 -34.63 26.10
C ASN A 238 -2.67 -33.26 26.77
N THR A 239 -3.49 -33.33 27.81
CA THR A 239 -3.92 -32.32 28.76
C THR A 239 -2.75 -31.93 29.68
N ILE A 240 -2.46 -30.64 29.87
CA ILE A 240 -1.92 -30.14 31.14
C ILE A 240 -2.64 -28.82 31.49
N ASN A 241 -3.31 -28.85 32.61
CA ASN A 241 -3.98 -27.76 33.31
C ASN A 241 -2.98 -26.70 33.75
N SER A 242 -3.26 -25.43 33.48
CA SER A 242 -2.96 -24.35 34.41
C SER A 242 -4.09 -23.31 34.30
N HIS A 243 -4.90 -23.24 35.36
CA HIS A 243 -5.88 -22.21 35.61
C HIS A 243 -5.22 -20.84 35.65
N VAL A 244 -5.56 -19.95 34.72
CA VAL A 244 -5.61 -18.52 34.95
C VAL A 244 -6.95 -18.06 34.37
N SER A 245 -7.76 -17.49 35.26
CA SER A 245 -9.10 -16.99 35.03
C SER A 245 -9.12 -15.98 33.89
N ALA A 246 -9.84 -16.34 32.83
CA ALA A 246 -10.22 -15.42 31.75
C ALA A 246 -11.50 -14.71 32.19
N GLU A 247 -11.36 -13.59 32.87
CA GLU A 247 -12.43 -12.62 33.01
C GLU A 247 -11.99 -11.28 32.41
N SER A 248 -12.83 -10.81 31.47
CA SER A 248 -12.95 -9.43 30.98
C SER A 248 -11.76 -8.83 30.22
N ILE A 249 -11.63 -9.17 28.95
CA ILE A 249 -11.39 -8.21 27.88
C ILE A 249 -12.27 -8.63 26.69
N GLU A 250 -13.55 -8.43 26.78
CA GLU A 250 -14.39 -8.18 25.60
C GLU A 250 -14.08 -6.77 25.11
N SER A 251 -12.98 -6.63 24.34
CA SER A 251 -12.80 -5.47 23.50
C SER A 251 -13.88 -5.55 22.42
N GLU A 252 -14.79 -4.62 22.41
CA GLU A 252 -15.72 -4.34 21.34
C GLU A 252 -14.96 -4.34 20.00
N HIS A 253 -14.92 -5.50 19.35
CA HIS A 253 -14.64 -5.60 17.94
C HIS A 253 -15.87 -5.02 17.24
N GLN A 254 -15.89 -3.70 17.10
CA GLN A 254 -16.80 -3.02 16.21
C GLN A 254 -16.54 -3.61 14.82
N LYS A 255 -17.37 -4.58 14.42
CA LYS A 255 -17.36 -5.18 13.08
C LYS A 255 -17.55 -4.03 12.10
N TYR A 256 -16.46 -3.58 11.47
CA TYR A 256 -16.53 -2.59 10.41
C TYR A 256 -17.45 -3.13 9.31
N ASP A 257 -18.56 -2.45 9.13
CA ASP A 257 -19.50 -2.78 8.07
C ASP A 257 -18.97 -2.24 6.75
N ALA A 258 -18.46 -3.13 5.89
CA ALA A 258 -17.95 -2.79 4.56
C ALA A 258 -18.96 -1.96 3.74
N SER A 259 -20.28 -2.06 4.06
CA SER A 259 -21.31 -1.25 3.45
C SER A 259 -21.14 0.24 3.73
N GLN A 260 -20.67 0.62 4.92
CA GLN A 260 -20.44 2.03 5.28
C GLN A 260 -19.29 2.63 4.48
N ILE A 261 -18.25 1.84 4.21
CA ILE A 261 -17.07 2.25 3.46
C ILE A 261 -17.41 2.44 1.98
N MET A 262 -18.18 1.50 1.43
CA MET A 262 -18.55 1.53 0.01
C MET A 262 -19.70 2.52 -0.30
N MET A 263 -20.39 3.00 0.71
CA MET A 263 -21.56 3.88 0.58
C MET A 263 -21.30 5.14 -0.27
N PRO A 264 -20.25 5.94 -0.03
CA PRO A 264 -19.99 7.14 -0.83
C PRO A 264 -19.75 6.83 -2.32
N TYR A 265 -19.11 5.70 -2.61
CA TYR A 265 -18.79 5.26 -3.97
C TYR A 265 -20.05 4.76 -4.69
N ILE A 266 -20.89 4.00 -3.99
CA ILE A 266 -22.18 3.53 -4.51
C ILE A 266 -23.09 4.71 -4.81
N ILE A 267 -23.24 5.66 -3.88
CA ILE A 267 -24.03 6.88 -4.07
C ILE A 267 -23.47 7.70 -5.24
N GLY A 268 -22.14 7.88 -5.30
CA GLY A 268 -21.50 8.59 -6.41
C GLY A 268 -21.71 7.95 -7.80
N SER A 269 -21.92 6.63 -7.84
CA SER A 269 -22.22 5.89 -9.07
C SER A 269 -23.69 5.93 -9.45
N LEU A 270 -24.57 6.36 -8.55
CA LEU A 270 -26.02 6.42 -8.70
C LEU A 270 -26.51 7.83 -9.08
N LYS A 271 -25.70 8.61 -9.78
CA LYS A 271 -26.14 9.90 -10.38
C LYS A 271 -27.26 9.72 -11.40
N THR A 272 -27.40 8.54 -11.95
CA THR A 272 -28.49 8.07 -12.81
C THR A 272 -28.99 6.72 -12.28
N GLU A 273 -30.21 6.35 -12.64
CA GLU A 273 -30.77 5.04 -12.27
C GLU A 273 -29.91 3.90 -12.79
N ARG A 274 -29.58 2.94 -11.91
CA ARG A 274 -28.81 1.73 -12.24
C ARG A 274 -29.38 0.50 -11.57
N THR A 275 -29.22 -0.64 -12.23
CA THR A 275 -29.48 -1.95 -11.64
C THR A 275 -28.31 -2.41 -10.76
N ASP A 276 -28.57 -3.40 -9.88
CA ASP A 276 -27.52 -4.06 -9.10
C ASP A 276 -26.45 -4.72 -9.98
N LYS A 277 -26.83 -5.24 -11.16
CA LYS A 277 -25.89 -5.85 -12.12
C LYS A 277 -24.97 -4.81 -12.77
N GLU A 278 -25.50 -3.68 -13.21
CA GLU A 278 -24.71 -2.58 -13.76
C GLU A 278 -23.74 -2.01 -12.72
N LEU A 279 -24.11 -2.00 -11.44
CA LEU A 279 -23.22 -1.61 -10.36
C LEU A 279 -22.11 -2.64 -10.13
N VAL A 280 -22.40 -3.94 -10.20
CA VAL A 280 -21.37 -4.98 -10.13
C VAL A 280 -20.36 -4.84 -11.27
N GLU A 281 -20.79 -4.50 -12.47
CA GLU A 281 -19.88 -4.22 -13.60
C GLU A 281 -18.99 -2.97 -13.37
N ILE A 282 -19.50 -2.00 -12.60
CA ILE A 282 -18.72 -0.81 -12.21
C ILE A 282 -17.71 -1.14 -11.12
N PHE A 283 -18.06 -2.05 -10.19
CA PHE A 283 -17.26 -2.43 -9.05
C PHE A 283 -16.68 -3.85 -9.24
N GLU A 284 -15.70 -3.99 -10.13
CA GLU A 284 -15.16 -5.23 -10.74
C GLU A 284 -14.82 -6.38 -9.78
N ASN A 285 -14.66 -6.15 -8.48
CA ASN A 285 -14.33 -7.18 -7.49
C ASN A 285 -15.48 -7.44 -6.50
N THR A 286 -16.71 -7.09 -6.88
CA THR A 286 -17.88 -7.23 -6.01
C THR A 286 -18.85 -8.22 -6.62
N ASP A 287 -19.25 -9.24 -5.86
CA ASP A 287 -20.32 -10.12 -6.31
C ASP A 287 -21.71 -9.48 -6.11
N LEU A 288 -22.71 -10.03 -6.82
CA LEU A 288 -24.07 -9.51 -6.81
C LEU A 288 -24.71 -9.57 -5.41
N LYS A 289 -24.35 -10.54 -4.59
CA LYS A 289 -24.88 -10.72 -3.23
C LYS A 289 -24.37 -9.65 -2.29
N ILE A 290 -23.09 -9.33 -2.40
CA ILE A 290 -22.44 -8.26 -1.62
C ILE A 290 -22.99 -6.90 -2.07
N MET A 291 -23.11 -6.67 -3.38
CA MET A 291 -23.68 -5.41 -3.91
C MET A 291 -25.10 -5.19 -3.41
N ARG A 292 -25.96 -6.19 -3.44
CA ARG A 292 -27.32 -6.10 -2.91
C ARG A 292 -27.35 -5.77 -1.43
N LYS A 293 -26.50 -6.40 -0.62
CA LYS A 293 -26.39 -6.10 0.81
C LYS A 293 -26.03 -4.63 1.05
N TRP A 294 -25.11 -4.08 0.28
CA TRP A 294 -24.72 -2.67 0.39
C TRP A 294 -25.82 -1.72 -0.08
N LEU A 295 -26.54 -2.07 -1.16
CA LEU A 295 -27.68 -1.29 -1.66
C LEU A 295 -28.85 -1.30 -0.68
N ASP A 296 -29.18 -2.46 -0.10
CA ASP A 296 -30.23 -2.55 0.91
C ASP A 296 -29.87 -1.68 2.13
N ARG A 297 -28.60 -1.70 2.55
CA ARG A 297 -28.13 -0.81 3.63
C ARG A 297 -28.19 0.68 3.26
N ALA A 298 -27.87 1.02 2.01
CA ALA A 298 -28.00 2.39 1.50
C ALA A 298 -29.45 2.89 1.49
N VAL A 299 -30.38 2.01 1.16
CA VAL A 299 -31.82 2.27 1.21
C VAL A 299 -32.31 2.45 2.65
N GLU A 300 -31.90 1.58 3.57
CA GLU A 300 -32.21 1.72 5.01
C GLU A 300 -31.74 3.05 5.60
N LEU A 301 -30.56 3.52 5.16
CA LEU A 301 -30.00 4.79 5.58
C LEU A 301 -30.61 6.02 4.88
N GLY A 302 -31.59 5.82 3.99
CA GLY A 302 -32.21 6.89 3.22
C GLY A 302 -31.27 7.61 2.27
N LYS A 303 -30.17 6.99 1.84
CA LYS A 303 -29.19 7.58 0.91
C LYS A 303 -29.47 7.22 -0.54
N VAL A 304 -30.17 6.12 -0.77
CA VAL A 304 -30.50 5.57 -2.07
C VAL A 304 -31.97 5.16 -2.07
N ARG A 305 -32.68 5.47 -3.15
CA ARG A 305 -34.05 5.01 -3.40
C ARG A 305 -34.04 3.80 -4.32
N LYS A 306 -34.78 2.77 -3.94
CA LYS A 306 -35.03 1.59 -4.76
C LYS A 306 -36.30 1.79 -5.55
N LEU A 307 -36.21 1.75 -6.87
CA LEU A 307 -37.32 1.83 -7.80
C LEU A 307 -37.80 0.42 -8.17
N SER A 308 -39.10 0.25 -8.37
CA SER A 308 -39.70 -1.04 -8.73
C SER A 308 -40.18 -1.05 -10.19
N LYS A 309 -39.88 -2.19 -10.87
CA LYS A 309 -40.31 -2.53 -12.25
C LYS A 309 -39.70 -1.68 -13.38
N PRO A 310 -38.49 -1.99 -13.84
CA PRO A 310 -37.54 -2.94 -13.29
C PRO A 310 -36.86 -2.40 -12.01
N VAL A 311 -36.30 -3.28 -11.19
CA VAL A 311 -35.60 -2.87 -9.97
C VAL A 311 -34.35 -2.08 -10.34
N ARG A 312 -34.32 -0.81 -9.92
CA ARG A 312 -33.20 0.13 -10.13
C ARG A 312 -32.96 0.89 -8.83
N TYR A 313 -31.82 1.54 -8.74
CA TYR A 313 -31.40 2.35 -7.60
C TYR A 313 -30.95 3.72 -8.10
N ILE A 314 -31.24 4.76 -7.33
CA ILE A 314 -30.81 6.14 -7.57
C ILE A 314 -30.45 6.80 -6.25
N ALA A 315 -29.42 7.67 -6.24
CA ALA A 315 -29.07 8.42 -5.05
C ALA A 315 -30.20 9.42 -4.70
N GLU A 316 -30.57 9.51 -3.43
CA GLU A 316 -31.65 10.38 -2.96
C GLU A 316 -31.36 11.87 -3.28
N SER A 317 -30.09 12.28 -3.24
CA SER A 317 -29.65 13.62 -3.63
C SER A 317 -29.95 14.00 -5.08
N GLN A 318 -30.21 13.03 -5.96
CA GLN A 318 -30.54 13.30 -7.38
C GLN A 318 -32.04 13.50 -7.60
N LEU A 319 -32.87 13.04 -6.68
CA LEU A 319 -34.34 13.20 -6.80
C LEU A 319 -34.81 14.61 -6.46
N THR A 320 -34.06 15.35 -5.65
CA THR A 320 -34.31 16.76 -5.33
C THR A 320 -33.98 17.73 -6.47
N LEU A 321 -33.29 17.27 -7.50
CA LEU A 321 -32.94 18.07 -8.69
C LEU A 321 -33.92 17.91 -9.85
N ILE A 322 -34.91 16.98 -9.74
CA ILE A 322 -35.87 16.64 -10.81
C ILE A 322 -37.26 17.18 -10.47
N ASN A 323 -37.51 17.70 -9.28
CA ASN A 323 -38.71 18.40 -8.85
C ASN A 323 -38.39 19.90 -8.73
#